data_55599a7e3561d2672ce5bf4e0526ce2e
#
_entry.id   55599a7e3561d2672ce5bf4e0526ce2e
#
_cell.length_a   1.000
_cell.length_b   1.000
_cell.length_c   1.000
_cell.angle_alpha   90.00
_cell.angle_beta   90.00
_cell.angle_gamma   90.00
#
_symmetry.space_group_name_H-M   'P 1'
#
loop_
_entity.id
_entity.type
_entity.pdbx_description
1 polymer ?
#
loop_
_entity_poly.entity_id
_entity_poly.type
_entity_poly.pdbx_seq_one_letter_code
_entity_poly.pdbx_strand_id
1 'polypeptide(L)'
;VAEIDRAPLVVVGAGAAGLMTAIHAGRAGMRGVIALDGAARIGAKILVAGGGRCNVTHFEVHERDFAGATPAAIRRVLHRFSVEDCLRFFTELGVEMKREETGKLFPVSDQARTILDALLCAAADAGVQIQNPTRVQGIEMQPDGGFLISTSVGALHADRVVLATGGRSLPKSGSDGAGLQMAVALGHSLTPRVVPSLVPLLLAEGHWMRELAGVATAAELRVVDANGKRFICMRGALLCTHFGLSGPVALDISRHFTMHHADNN
;
A
#
# COMPACT_ATOMS: atom_id res chain seq x y z
N VAL A 1 25.63 30.09 4.80
CA VAL A 1 24.51 29.15 4.97
C VAL A 1 24.14 28.72 3.54
N ALA A 2 24.37 27.44 3.19
CA ALA A 2 23.96 26.95 1.90
C ALA A 2 22.44 27.14 1.78
N GLU A 3 22.00 27.73 0.67
CA GLU A 3 20.59 27.90 0.37
C GLU A 3 19.98 26.50 0.29
N ILE A 4 19.05 26.20 1.21
CA ILE A 4 18.38 24.90 1.23
C ILE A 4 17.36 24.94 0.11
N ASP A 5 17.51 24.06 -0.88
CA ASP A 5 16.59 23.96 -2.02
C ASP A 5 15.12 23.87 -1.54
N ARG A 6 14.26 24.68 -2.14
CA ARG A 6 12.81 24.69 -1.85
C ARG A 6 12.04 24.04 -3.00
N ALA A 7 11.31 23.00 -2.70
CA ALA A 7 10.47 22.28 -3.63
C ALA A 7 8.97 22.64 -3.44
N PRO A 8 8.18 22.83 -4.51
CA PRO A 8 6.75 23.07 -4.38
C PRO A 8 5.99 21.85 -3.84
N LEU A 9 6.53 20.65 -4.06
CA LEU A 9 5.97 19.40 -3.55
C LEU A 9 7.07 18.38 -3.30
N VAL A 10 7.07 17.83 -2.09
CA VAL A 10 7.85 16.63 -1.74
C VAL A 10 6.91 15.48 -1.44
N VAL A 11 7.14 14.36 -2.12
CA VAL A 11 6.44 13.09 -1.88
C VAL A 11 7.37 12.16 -1.11
N VAL A 12 6.98 11.78 0.09
CA VAL A 12 7.77 10.89 0.96
C VAL A 12 7.36 9.44 0.73
N GLY A 13 8.23 8.69 0.08
CA GLY A 13 8.02 7.32 -0.39
C GLY A 13 7.75 7.27 -1.89
N ALA A 14 8.62 6.62 -2.67
CA ALA A 14 8.48 6.39 -4.10
C ALA A 14 7.96 4.96 -4.42
N GLY A 15 7.04 4.45 -3.59
CA GLY A 15 6.24 3.26 -3.90
C GLY A 15 5.09 3.59 -4.88
N ALA A 16 4.16 2.66 -5.08
CA ALA A 16 3.05 2.83 -6.03
C ALA A 16 2.27 4.14 -5.81
N ALA A 17 1.86 4.42 -4.56
CA ALA A 17 1.10 5.63 -4.24
C ALA A 17 1.92 6.91 -4.44
N GLY A 18 3.20 6.88 -4.06
CA GLY A 18 4.08 8.04 -4.21
C GLY A 18 4.41 8.35 -5.66
N LEU A 19 4.74 7.34 -6.46
CA LEU A 19 4.97 7.51 -7.90
C LEU A 19 3.72 8.06 -8.60
N MET A 20 2.54 7.47 -8.34
CA MET A 20 1.27 7.98 -8.89
C MET A 20 1.02 9.43 -8.50
N THR A 21 1.24 9.79 -7.22
CA THR A 21 1.08 11.17 -6.74
C THR A 21 2.01 12.14 -7.49
N ALA A 22 3.30 11.79 -7.58
CA ALA A 22 4.31 12.63 -8.21
C ALA A 22 4.06 12.79 -9.73
N ILE A 23 3.70 11.69 -10.41
CA ILE A 23 3.35 11.70 -11.84
C ILE A 23 2.17 12.63 -12.10
N HIS A 24 1.09 12.48 -11.35
CA HIS A 24 -0.10 13.32 -11.54
C HIS A 24 0.16 14.79 -11.22
N ALA A 25 0.98 15.09 -10.20
CA ALA A 25 1.39 16.45 -9.90
C ALA A 25 2.19 17.07 -11.07
N GLY A 26 3.17 16.33 -11.60
CA GLY A 26 3.96 16.77 -12.75
C GLY A 26 3.13 16.93 -14.02
N ARG A 27 2.23 15.97 -14.33
CA ARG A 27 1.29 16.05 -15.46
C ARG A 27 0.30 17.22 -15.33
N ALA A 28 -0.03 17.62 -14.11
CA ALA A 28 -0.84 18.81 -13.83
C ALA A 28 -0.04 20.13 -13.97
N GLY A 29 1.21 20.08 -14.41
CA GLY A 29 2.06 21.25 -14.66
C GLY A 29 2.92 21.70 -13.49
N MET A 30 2.93 20.97 -12.36
CA MET A 30 3.79 21.31 -11.22
C MET A 30 5.25 20.97 -11.56
N ARG A 31 6.12 21.98 -11.55
CA ARG A 31 7.55 21.80 -11.77
C ARG A 31 8.29 21.63 -10.44
N GLY A 32 9.40 20.90 -10.44
CA GLY A 32 10.22 20.72 -9.23
C GLY A 32 9.59 19.76 -8.20
N VAL A 33 8.78 18.79 -8.63
CA VAL A 33 8.28 17.72 -7.76
C VAL A 33 9.42 16.77 -7.42
N ILE A 34 9.63 16.54 -6.11
CA ILE A 34 10.67 15.63 -5.60
C ILE A 34 9.98 14.43 -4.92
N ALA A 35 10.39 13.22 -5.28
CA ALA A 35 10.00 12.01 -4.58
C ALA A 35 11.20 11.42 -3.84
N LEU A 36 11.11 11.31 -2.51
CA LEU A 36 12.17 10.79 -1.64
C LEU A 36 11.87 9.34 -1.24
N ASP A 37 12.84 8.45 -1.38
CA ASP A 37 12.71 7.08 -0.89
C ASP A 37 13.96 6.61 -0.16
N GLY A 38 13.79 5.99 1.01
CA GLY A 38 14.89 5.47 1.82
C GLY A 38 15.49 4.16 1.28
N ALA A 39 14.82 3.48 0.36
CA ALA A 39 15.30 2.23 -0.20
C ALA A 39 16.33 2.46 -1.31
N ALA A 40 17.36 1.64 -1.35
CA ALA A 40 18.32 1.65 -2.46
C ALA A 40 17.69 1.22 -3.81
N ARG A 41 16.61 0.44 -3.75
CA ARG A 41 15.84 0.00 -4.93
C ARG A 41 14.39 0.39 -4.76
N ILE A 42 13.90 1.25 -5.65
CA ILE A 42 12.51 1.71 -5.69
C ILE A 42 11.56 0.56 -6.01
N GLY A 43 10.35 0.64 -5.45
CA GLY A 43 9.24 -0.22 -5.86
C GLY A 43 9.26 -1.64 -5.30
N ALA A 44 9.98 -1.90 -4.20
CA ALA A 44 10.13 -3.25 -3.62
C ALA A 44 8.78 -3.97 -3.42
N LYS A 45 7.73 -3.28 -2.96
CA LYS A 45 6.39 -3.88 -2.81
C LYS A 45 5.67 -4.08 -4.14
N ILE A 46 5.90 -3.25 -5.15
CA ILE A 46 5.39 -3.47 -6.50
C ILE A 46 5.94 -4.79 -7.03
N LEU A 47 7.26 -4.99 -6.88
CA LEU A 47 7.97 -6.17 -7.42
C LEU A 47 7.55 -7.49 -6.77
N VAL A 48 7.07 -7.51 -5.53
CA VAL A 48 6.61 -8.72 -4.85
C VAL A 48 5.10 -8.91 -4.89
N ALA A 49 4.34 -7.87 -5.24
CA ALA A 49 2.90 -7.92 -5.30
C ALA A 49 2.42 -8.99 -6.30
N GLY A 50 1.32 -9.68 -5.95
CA GLY A 50 0.73 -10.70 -6.82
C GLY A 50 1.70 -11.83 -7.21
N GLY A 51 2.63 -12.18 -6.31
CA GLY A 51 3.63 -13.23 -6.57
C GLY A 51 4.70 -12.82 -7.59
N GLY A 52 5.06 -11.54 -7.66
CA GLY A 52 6.06 -11.02 -8.60
C GLY A 52 5.48 -10.60 -9.96
N ARG A 53 4.16 -10.71 -10.15
CA ARG A 53 3.46 -10.33 -11.37
C ARG A 53 2.82 -8.94 -11.31
N CYS A 54 2.66 -8.38 -10.13
CA CYS A 54 1.95 -7.16 -9.79
C CYS A 54 0.45 -7.21 -10.11
N ASN A 55 -0.36 -7.63 -9.14
CA ASN A 55 -1.81 -7.39 -9.19
C ASN A 55 -2.06 -5.88 -9.08
N VAL A 56 -2.37 -5.23 -10.21
CA VAL A 56 -2.51 -3.78 -10.29
C VAL A 56 -3.83 -3.34 -9.66
N THR A 57 -4.93 -4.00 -10.03
CA THR A 57 -6.27 -3.74 -9.51
C THR A 57 -7.16 -4.95 -9.74
N HIS A 58 -8.43 -4.84 -9.40
CA HIS A 58 -9.47 -5.82 -9.71
C HIS A 58 -10.46 -5.21 -10.70
N PHE A 59 -11.08 -6.03 -11.55
CA PHE A 59 -12.04 -5.58 -12.57
C PHE A 59 -13.25 -4.87 -11.94
N GLU A 60 -13.69 -5.34 -10.79
CA GLU A 60 -14.72 -4.70 -9.97
C GLU A 60 -14.16 -4.36 -8.61
N VAL A 61 -14.28 -3.10 -8.20
CA VAL A 61 -13.83 -2.59 -6.90
C VAL A 61 -14.95 -1.83 -6.23
N HIS A 62 -15.35 -2.27 -5.04
CA HIS A 62 -16.44 -1.68 -4.28
C HIS A 62 -15.98 -1.18 -2.91
N GLU A 63 -16.71 -0.24 -2.32
CA GLU A 63 -16.42 0.26 -0.98
C GLU A 63 -16.44 -0.82 0.11
N ARG A 64 -17.20 -1.91 -0.09
CA ARG A 64 -17.25 -3.06 0.84
C ARG A 64 -15.96 -3.88 0.88
N ASP A 65 -15.10 -3.74 -0.14
CA ASP A 65 -13.81 -4.44 -0.22
C ASP A 65 -12.75 -3.79 0.68
N PHE A 66 -13.07 -2.62 1.23
CA PHE A 66 -12.21 -1.84 2.10
C PHE A 66 -12.74 -1.77 3.53
N ALA A 67 -11.86 -1.37 4.45
CA ALA A 67 -12.19 -1.13 5.84
C ALA A 67 -11.42 0.08 6.38
N GLY A 68 -11.83 0.62 7.54
CA GLY A 68 -11.15 1.72 8.23
C GLY A 68 -11.78 3.09 8.00
N ALA A 69 -12.81 3.20 7.12
CA ALA A 69 -13.57 4.42 6.93
C ALA A 69 -15.05 4.09 6.63
N THR A 70 -15.91 5.11 6.58
CA THR A 70 -17.31 4.91 6.19
C THR A 70 -17.43 4.51 4.72
N PRO A 71 -18.38 3.68 4.31
CA PRO A 71 -18.58 3.31 2.91
C PRO A 71 -18.70 4.53 1.99
N ALA A 72 -19.34 5.61 2.43
CA ALA A 72 -19.47 6.84 1.65
C ALA A 72 -18.12 7.54 1.42
N ALA A 73 -17.24 7.56 2.43
CA ALA A 73 -15.90 8.14 2.28
C ALA A 73 -15.05 7.30 1.32
N ILE A 74 -15.07 5.97 1.46
CA ILE A 74 -14.36 5.05 0.58
C ILE A 74 -14.85 5.21 -0.87
N ARG A 75 -16.16 5.18 -1.09
CA ARG A 75 -16.77 5.36 -2.41
C ARG A 75 -16.33 6.67 -3.05
N ARG A 76 -16.30 7.78 -2.30
CA ARG A 76 -15.83 9.09 -2.81
C ARG A 76 -14.40 9.04 -3.30
N VAL A 77 -13.51 8.31 -2.61
CA VAL A 77 -12.11 8.15 -3.04
C VAL A 77 -12.05 7.30 -4.31
N LEU A 78 -12.73 6.15 -4.35
CA LEU A 78 -12.72 5.25 -5.50
C LEU A 78 -13.27 5.91 -6.77
N HIS A 79 -14.27 6.79 -6.65
CA HIS A 79 -14.81 7.56 -7.79
C HIS A 79 -13.85 8.64 -8.32
N ARG A 80 -12.83 9.06 -7.55
CA ARG A 80 -11.83 10.04 -8.00
C ARG A 80 -10.80 9.44 -8.94
N PHE A 81 -10.55 8.16 -8.82
CA PHE A 81 -9.68 7.40 -9.71
C PHE A 81 -10.25 5.97 -9.80
N SER A 82 -11.06 5.76 -10.82
CA SER A 82 -11.79 4.51 -11.04
C SER A 82 -10.89 3.39 -11.56
N VAL A 83 -11.41 2.17 -11.65
CA VAL A 83 -10.73 1.05 -12.31
C VAL A 83 -10.45 1.39 -13.78
N GLU A 84 -11.41 2.03 -14.46
CA GLU A 84 -11.25 2.47 -15.85
C GLU A 84 -10.13 3.51 -16.00
N ASP A 85 -10.05 4.48 -15.06
CA ASP A 85 -8.95 5.46 -15.04
C ASP A 85 -7.59 4.78 -14.84
N CYS A 86 -7.54 3.77 -13.97
CA CYS A 86 -6.34 2.97 -13.74
C CYS A 86 -5.92 2.22 -15.01
N LEU A 87 -6.86 1.56 -15.67
CA LEU A 87 -6.59 0.84 -16.93
C LEU A 87 -6.14 1.79 -18.03
N ARG A 88 -6.84 2.91 -18.22
CA ARG A 88 -6.47 3.96 -19.18
C ARG A 88 -5.07 4.48 -18.91
N PHE A 89 -4.74 4.79 -17.65
CA PHE A 89 -3.41 5.26 -17.26
C PHE A 89 -2.31 4.28 -17.70
N PHE A 90 -2.46 2.97 -17.43
CA PHE A 90 -1.45 1.99 -17.83
C PHE A 90 -1.43 1.75 -19.34
N THR A 91 -2.58 1.82 -20.01
CA THR A 91 -2.65 1.76 -21.49
C THR A 91 -1.89 2.92 -22.13
N GLU A 92 -2.03 4.14 -21.61
CA GLU A 92 -1.26 5.32 -22.05
C GLU A 92 0.25 5.14 -21.89
N LEU A 93 0.67 4.34 -20.89
CA LEU A 93 2.07 3.99 -20.67
C LEU A 93 2.54 2.78 -21.51
N GLY A 94 1.71 2.28 -22.42
CA GLY A 94 2.03 1.12 -23.25
C GLY A 94 1.99 -0.21 -22.51
N VAL A 95 1.34 -0.28 -21.34
CA VAL A 95 1.18 -1.52 -20.58
C VAL A 95 -0.17 -2.15 -20.87
N GLU A 96 -0.15 -3.28 -21.53
CA GLU A 96 -1.33 -4.09 -21.76
C GLU A 96 -1.67 -4.93 -20.53
N MET A 97 -2.96 -4.91 -20.13
CA MET A 97 -3.47 -5.60 -18.96
C MET A 97 -4.32 -6.81 -19.35
N LYS A 98 -4.20 -7.90 -18.59
CA LYS A 98 -5.07 -9.08 -18.70
C LYS A 98 -5.89 -9.26 -17.43
N ARG A 99 -7.13 -9.75 -17.61
CA ARG A 99 -8.02 -10.17 -16.53
C ARG A 99 -7.89 -11.68 -16.30
N GLU A 100 -7.68 -12.07 -15.05
CA GLU A 100 -7.80 -13.48 -14.64
C GLU A 100 -9.26 -13.82 -14.26
N GLU A 101 -9.58 -15.11 -14.19
CA GLU A 101 -10.93 -15.59 -13.82
C GLU A 101 -11.40 -15.06 -12.47
N THR A 102 -10.47 -14.82 -11.54
CA THR A 102 -10.76 -14.20 -10.24
C THR A 102 -11.09 -12.72 -10.30
N GLY A 103 -11.04 -12.10 -11.49
CA GLY A 103 -11.25 -10.66 -11.69
C GLY A 103 -10.01 -9.79 -11.45
N LYS A 104 -8.90 -10.36 -11.01
CA LYS A 104 -7.63 -9.63 -10.82
C LYS A 104 -7.04 -9.22 -12.16
N LEU A 105 -6.42 -8.04 -12.18
CA LEU A 105 -5.80 -7.46 -13.37
C LEU A 105 -4.27 -7.44 -13.22
N PHE A 106 -3.59 -8.06 -14.15
CA PHE A 106 -2.14 -8.18 -14.23
C PHE A 106 -1.63 -7.66 -15.57
N PRO A 107 -0.36 -7.21 -15.65
CA PRO A 107 0.25 -6.97 -16.97
C PRO A 107 0.32 -8.28 -17.76
N VAL A 108 0.11 -8.22 -19.08
CA VAL A 108 0.18 -9.40 -19.97
C VAL A 108 1.55 -10.08 -19.89
N SER A 109 2.60 -9.33 -19.61
CA SER A 109 3.96 -9.85 -19.41
C SER A 109 4.13 -10.77 -18.19
N ASP A 110 3.19 -10.80 -17.26
CA ASP A 110 3.31 -11.48 -15.96
C ASP A 110 4.54 -11.06 -15.12
N GLN A 111 5.07 -9.86 -15.38
CA GLN A 111 6.25 -9.34 -14.69
C GLN A 111 5.92 -8.02 -13.99
N ALA A 112 6.06 -7.98 -12.68
CA ALA A 112 5.89 -6.76 -11.90
C ALA A 112 6.87 -5.65 -12.32
N ARG A 113 7.99 -6.01 -12.92
CA ARG A 113 8.98 -5.07 -13.47
C ARG A 113 8.36 -4.19 -14.55
N THR A 114 7.49 -4.72 -15.42
CA THR A 114 6.79 -3.94 -16.46
C THR A 114 6.01 -2.76 -15.86
N ILE A 115 5.32 -3.00 -14.74
CA ILE A 115 4.56 -1.94 -14.04
C ILE A 115 5.51 -0.92 -13.41
N LEU A 116 6.58 -1.38 -12.76
CA LEU A 116 7.53 -0.46 -12.11
C LEU A 116 8.25 0.40 -13.14
N ASP A 117 8.73 -0.18 -14.23
CA ASP A 117 9.47 0.55 -15.26
C ASP A 117 8.57 1.57 -15.95
N ALA A 118 7.31 1.23 -16.23
CA ALA A 118 6.31 2.17 -16.77
C ALA A 118 6.08 3.36 -15.84
N LEU A 119 5.95 3.12 -14.53
CA LEU A 119 5.80 4.19 -13.54
C LEU A 119 7.05 5.08 -13.44
N LEU A 120 8.24 4.50 -13.49
CA LEU A 120 9.50 5.26 -13.43
C LEU A 120 9.69 6.12 -14.69
N CYS A 121 9.40 5.58 -15.87
CA CYS A 121 9.41 6.35 -17.12
C CYS A 121 8.40 7.50 -17.06
N ALA A 122 7.16 7.24 -16.65
CA ALA A 122 6.13 8.27 -16.52
C ALA A 122 6.50 9.35 -15.50
N ALA A 123 7.21 9.01 -14.43
CA ALA A 123 7.72 9.99 -13.47
C ALA A 123 8.81 10.88 -14.09
N ALA A 124 9.73 10.29 -14.86
CA ALA A 124 10.76 11.03 -15.58
C ALA A 124 10.12 11.97 -16.62
N ASP A 125 9.18 11.50 -17.43
CA ASP A 125 8.46 12.28 -18.43
C ASP A 125 7.66 13.44 -17.82
N ALA A 126 7.15 13.23 -16.58
CA ALA A 126 6.46 14.26 -15.82
C ALA A 126 7.41 15.25 -15.11
N GLY A 127 8.74 15.11 -15.28
CA GLY A 127 9.75 15.97 -14.68
C GLY A 127 9.93 15.77 -13.17
N VAL A 128 9.58 14.60 -12.64
CA VAL A 128 9.74 14.25 -11.23
C VAL A 128 11.20 13.89 -10.94
N GLN A 129 11.76 14.49 -9.90
CA GLN A 129 13.06 14.11 -9.39
C GLN A 129 12.93 13.03 -8.31
N ILE A 130 13.38 11.83 -8.60
CA ILE A 130 13.40 10.73 -7.62
C ILE A 130 14.78 10.70 -6.96
N GLN A 131 14.81 10.84 -5.62
CA GLN A 131 16.04 10.79 -4.83
C GLN A 131 16.01 9.55 -3.93
N ASN A 132 16.88 8.61 -4.23
CA ASN A 132 17.09 7.39 -3.45
C ASN A 132 18.56 6.92 -3.52
N PRO A 133 19.14 6.38 -2.45
CA PRO A 133 18.55 6.21 -1.13
C PRO A 133 18.54 7.53 -0.33
N THR A 134 17.35 8.07 -0.03
CA THR A 134 17.18 9.28 0.77
C THR A 134 16.05 9.06 1.79
N ARG A 135 16.42 8.69 3.02
CA ARG A 135 15.48 8.42 4.08
C ARG A 135 15.03 9.71 4.73
N VAL A 136 13.73 10.00 4.72
CA VAL A 136 13.15 11.08 5.53
C VAL A 136 13.12 10.65 7.00
N GLN A 137 13.67 11.49 7.86
CA GLN A 137 13.82 11.25 9.30
C GLN A 137 12.85 12.10 10.13
N GLY A 138 12.49 13.30 9.64
CA GLY A 138 11.56 14.20 10.30
C GLY A 138 10.96 15.21 9.33
N ILE A 139 9.81 15.76 9.71
CA ILE A 139 9.11 16.82 8.98
C ILE A 139 8.59 17.80 10.00
N GLU A 140 8.89 19.09 9.84
CA GLU A 140 8.51 20.15 10.73
C GLU A 140 7.81 21.28 9.97
N MET A 141 6.67 21.75 10.48
CA MET A 141 6.02 22.93 9.92
C MET A 141 6.87 24.17 10.23
N GLN A 142 7.00 25.05 9.26
CA GLN A 142 7.74 26.29 9.42
C GLN A 142 6.80 27.46 9.73
N PRO A 143 7.23 28.44 10.57
CA PRO A 143 6.40 29.59 10.94
C PRO A 143 5.99 30.47 9.76
N ASP A 144 6.83 30.53 8.72
CA ASP A 144 6.62 31.28 7.48
C ASP A 144 5.85 30.49 6.41
N GLY A 145 5.40 29.29 6.77
CA GLY A 145 4.69 28.36 5.91
C GLY A 145 5.58 27.32 5.24
N GLY A 146 4.96 26.21 4.84
CA GLY A 146 5.64 25.06 4.30
C GLY A 146 6.29 24.17 5.37
N PHE A 147 7.26 23.36 4.96
CA PHE A 147 7.85 22.29 5.76
C PHE A 147 9.37 22.24 5.60
N LEU A 148 10.06 22.01 6.69
CA LEU A 148 11.45 21.56 6.71
C LEU A 148 11.46 20.03 6.81
N ILE A 149 12.16 19.39 5.88
CA ILE A 149 12.26 17.93 5.78
C ILE A 149 13.69 17.53 6.06
N SER A 150 13.92 16.86 7.18
CA SER A 150 15.22 16.28 7.53
C SER A 150 15.38 14.90 6.91
N THR A 151 16.49 14.66 6.25
CA THR A 151 16.77 13.38 5.58
C THR A 151 18.13 12.80 6.00
N SER A 152 18.40 11.58 5.59
CA SER A 152 19.70 10.92 5.82
C SER A 152 20.89 11.59 5.13
N VAL A 153 20.66 12.51 4.20
CA VAL A 153 21.70 13.17 3.39
C VAL A 153 21.68 14.69 3.51
N GLY A 154 20.82 15.26 4.34
CA GLY A 154 20.68 16.70 4.53
C GLY A 154 19.21 17.10 4.77
N ALA A 155 18.91 18.37 4.59
CA ALA A 155 17.55 18.89 4.74
C ALA A 155 17.13 19.67 3.49
N LEU A 156 15.80 19.75 3.26
CA LEU A 156 15.22 20.57 2.19
C LEU A 156 13.91 21.21 2.68
N HIS A 157 13.53 22.32 2.04
CA HIS A 157 12.23 22.94 2.26
C HIS A 157 11.21 22.47 1.22
N ALA A 158 9.94 22.36 1.64
CA ALA A 158 8.82 22.07 0.75
C ALA A 158 7.63 22.98 1.07
N ASP A 159 6.90 23.42 0.03
CA ASP A 159 5.64 24.12 0.23
C ASP A 159 4.53 23.14 0.65
N ARG A 160 4.58 21.92 0.11
CA ARG A 160 3.64 20.85 0.39
C ARG A 160 4.37 19.51 0.55
N VAL A 161 3.82 18.66 1.40
CA VAL A 161 4.31 17.30 1.61
C VAL A 161 3.17 16.29 1.46
N VAL A 162 3.44 15.20 0.77
CA VAL A 162 2.56 14.03 0.72
C VAL A 162 3.27 12.84 1.34
N LEU A 163 2.67 12.26 2.38
CA LEU A 163 3.16 11.04 3.00
C LEU A 163 2.63 9.82 2.24
N ALA A 164 3.49 9.16 1.48
CA ALA A 164 3.22 7.94 0.71
C ALA A 164 4.10 6.76 1.15
N THR A 165 4.50 6.75 2.42
CA THR A 165 5.47 5.82 3.01
C THR A 165 4.97 4.38 3.13
N GLY A 166 3.67 4.14 2.86
CA GLY A 166 3.02 2.88 3.17
C GLY A 166 2.71 2.74 4.66
N GLY A 167 2.26 1.56 5.06
CA GLY A 167 1.93 1.23 6.44
C GLY A 167 3.05 0.46 7.15
N ARG A 168 2.67 -0.68 7.82
CA ARG A 168 3.59 -1.53 8.58
C ARG A 168 3.82 -2.92 7.95
N SER A 169 3.31 -3.13 6.73
CA SER A 169 3.44 -4.42 6.03
C SER A 169 4.75 -4.49 5.28
N LEU A 170 5.48 -5.59 5.44
CA LEU A 170 6.82 -5.80 4.87
C LEU A 170 7.82 -4.70 5.27
N PRO A 171 8.18 -4.55 6.55
CA PRO A 171 9.03 -3.44 7.02
C PRO A 171 10.38 -3.35 6.31
N LYS A 172 10.95 -4.50 5.90
CA LYS A 172 12.21 -4.55 5.12
C LYS A 172 12.11 -3.88 3.74
N SER A 173 10.90 -3.60 3.25
CA SER A 173 10.66 -2.86 2.01
C SER A 173 10.51 -1.34 2.19
N GLY A 174 10.76 -0.82 3.39
CA GLY A 174 10.61 0.59 3.75
C GLY A 174 9.28 0.97 4.39
N SER A 175 8.30 0.04 4.46
CA SER A 175 7.00 0.28 5.12
C SER A 175 7.04 -0.13 6.59
N ASP A 176 7.75 0.63 7.39
CA ASP A 176 8.01 0.37 8.83
C ASP A 176 7.10 1.19 9.77
N GLY A 177 6.20 1.99 9.20
CA GLY A 177 5.27 2.82 9.95
C GLY A 177 5.79 4.21 10.32
N ALA A 178 7.00 4.60 9.90
CA ALA A 178 7.57 5.91 10.20
C ALA A 178 6.68 7.07 9.72
N GLY A 179 6.01 6.94 8.56
CA GLY A 179 5.08 7.97 8.08
C GLY A 179 3.87 8.19 9.00
N LEU A 180 3.41 7.16 9.71
CA LEU A 180 2.36 7.32 10.72
C LEU A 180 2.86 8.16 11.90
N GLN A 181 4.11 7.94 12.33
CA GLN A 181 4.73 8.74 13.40
C GLN A 181 4.95 10.18 12.97
N MET A 182 5.38 10.41 11.71
CA MET A 182 5.51 11.75 11.13
C MET A 182 4.17 12.49 11.12
N ALA A 183 3.08 11.82 10.74
CA ALA A 183 1.75 12.39 10.75
C ALA A 183 1.33 12.81 12.19
N VAL A 184 1.59 11.97 13.19
CA VAL A 184 1.30 12.29 14.60
C VAL A 184 2.14 13.48 15.07
N ALA A 185 3.42 13.54 14.73
CA ALA A 185 4.30 14.66 15.07
C ALA A 185 3.83 15.99 14.45
N LEU A 186 3.15 15.93 13.29
CA LEU A 186 2.51 17.09 12.65
C LEU A 186 1.11 17.42 13.21
N GLY A 187 0.68 16.77 14.29
CA GLY A 187 -0.60 17.04 14.96
C GLY A 187 -1.80 16.25 14.44
N HIS A 188 -1.61 15.28 13.54
CA HIS A 188 -2.69 14.38 13.11
C HIS A 188 -2.94 13.27 14.14
N SER A 189 -4.19 12.83 14.23
CA SER A 189 -4.56 11.62 14.97
C SER A 189 -4.51 10.38 14.06
N LEU A 190 -4.22 9.24 14.65
CA LEU A 190 -4.40 7.94 14.00
C LEU A 190 -5.72 7.32 14.44
N THR A 191 -6.24 6.40 13.62
CA THR A 191 -7.31 5.50 14.05
C THR A 191 -6.87 4.74 15.30
N PRO A 192 -7.75 4.50 16.28
CA PRO A 192 -7.38 3.88 17.57
C PRO A 192 -6.65 2.54 17.40
N ARG A 193 -6.91 1.85 16.29
CA ARG A 193 -6.34 0.55 15.98
C ARG A 193 -5.77 0.50 14.58
N VAL A 194 -4.50 0.10 14.50
CA VAL A 194 -3.82 -0.24 13.26
C VAL A 194 -3.48 -1.73 13.37
N VAL A 195 -4.30 -2.57 12.75
CA VAL A 195 -4.19 -4.03 12.84
C VAL A 195 -3.71 -4.63 11.51
N PRO A 196 -3.06 -5.81 11.55
CA PRO A 196 -2.74 -6.56 10.33
C PRO A 196 -4.00 -6.95 9.57
N SER A 197 -3.93 -6.88 8.25
CA SER A 197 -4.94 -7.39 7.33
C SER A 197 -4.29 -8.07 6.14
N LEU A 198 -5.01 -8.99 5.49
CA LEU A 198 -4.47 -9.85 4.43
C LEU A 198 -3.23 -10.63 4.89
N VAL A 199 -3.31 -11.17 6.09
CA VAL A 199 -2.25 -11.98 6.71
C VAL A 199 -2.71 -13.41 6.93
N PRO A 200 -1.80 -14.41 6.88
CA PRO A 200 -2.11 -15.78 7.29
C PRO A 200 -2.56 -15.83 8.74
N LEU A 201 -3.38 -16.81 9.07
CA LEU A 201 -3.78 -17.12 10.44
C LEU A 201 -2.86 -18.20 11.00
N LEU A 202 -2.18 -17.89 12.10
CA LEU A 202 -1.31 -18.85 12.77
C LEU A 202 -2.13 -19.85 13.56
N LEU A 203 -1.77 -21.12 13.51
CA LEU A 203 -2.32 -22.17 14.33
C LEU A 203 -1.33 -22.57 15.42
N ALA A 204 -1.84 -23.03 16.55
CA ALA A 204 -1.02 -23.54 17.64
C ALA A 204 -0.08 -24.68 17.17
N GLU A 205 1.05 -24.84 17.85
CA GLU A 205 1.92 -25.98 17.60
C GLU A 205 1.15 -27.28 17.85
N GLY A 206 1.38 -28.30 17.00
CA GLY A 206 0.68 -29.57 17.07
C GLY A 206 -0.75 -29.56 16.52
N HIS A 207 -1.24 -28.44 16.01
CA HIS A 207 -2.57 -28.43 15.38
C HIS A 207 -2.55 -29.27 14.11
N TRP A 208 -3.46 -30.24 13.98
CA TRP A 208 -3.51 -31.24 12.91
C TRP A 208 -3.52 -30.65 11.49
N MET A 209 -4.12 -29.47 11.29
CA MET A 209 -4.14 -28.83 9.98
C MET A 209 -2.76 -28.37 9.50
N ARG A 210 -1.77 -28.23 10.38
CA ARG A 210 -0.39 -27.93 9.99
C ARG A 210 0.30 -29.11 9.30
N GLU A 211 -0.15 -30.33 9.58
CA GLU A 211 0.30 -31.55 8.89
C GLU A 211 -0.18 -31.65 7.47
N LEU A 212 -1.26 -30.89 7.12
CA LEU A 212 -1.81 -30.78 5.78
C LEU A 212 -1.13 -29.69 4.94
N ALA A 213 0.09 -29.27 5.28
CA ALA A 213 0.79 -28.23 4.55
C ALA A 213 0.87 -28.52 3.04
N GLY A 214 0.45 -27.54 2.22
CA GLY A 214 0.36 -27.66 0.77
C GLY A 214 -1.03 -28.04 0.24
N VAL A 215 -1.95 -28.51 1.09
CA VAL A 215 -3.32 -28.83 0.69
C VAL A 215 -4.12 -27.56 0.51
N ALA A 216 -4.73 -27.41 -0.67
CA ALA A 216 -5.69 -26.35 -0.97
C ALA A 216 -7.09 -26.93 -1.14
N THR A 217 -8.10 -26.28 -0.54
CA THR A 217 -9.49 -26.72 -0.60
C THR A 217 -10.45 -25.55 -0.54
N ALA A 218 -11.68 -25.73 -0.99
CA ALA A 218 -12.76 -24.79 -0.72
C ALA A 218 -13.17 -24.91 0.76
N ALA A 219 -13.29 -23.78 1.44
CA ALA A 219 -13.64 -23.74 2.86
C ALA A 219 -14.56 -22.56 3.19
N GLU A 220 -15.27 -22.71 4.29
CA GLU A 220 -15.99 -21.64 4.96
C GLU A 220 -15.29 -21.34 6.30
N LEU A 221 -14.84 -20.10 6.47
CA LEU A 221 -14.26 -19.62 7.72
C LEU A 221 -15.25 -18.70 8.44
N ARG A 222 -15.33 -18.84 9.76
CA ARG A 222 -16.19 -18.03 10.63
C ARG A 222 -15.38 -17.43 11.77
N VAL A 223 -15.55 -16.13 12.01
CA VAL A 223 -15.08 -15.51 13.27
C VAL A 223 -16.26 -15.51 14.23
N VAL A 224 -16.04 -16.08 15.40
CA VAL A 224 -17.03 -16.21 16.48
C VAL A 224 -16.46 -15.64 17.78
N ASP A 225 -17.32 -15.14 18.67
CA ASP A 225 -16.92 -14.74 20.02
C ASP A 225 -16.80 -15.97 20.95
N ALA A 226 -16.43 -15.73 22.21
CA ALA A 226 -16.31 -16.77 23.23
C ALA A 226 -17.64 -17.50 23.52
N ASN A 227 -18.79 -16.87 23.18
CA ASN A 227 -20.12 -17.46 23.35
C ASN A 227 -20.61 -18.17 22.08
N GLY A 228 -19.78 -18.28 21.05
CA GLY A 228 -20.13 -18.89 19.77
C GLY A 228 -20.96 -18.00 18.84
N LYS A 229 -21.22 -16.73 19.18
CA LYS A 229 -21.94 -15.81 18.31
C LYS A 229 -21.05 -15.44 17.12
N ARG A 230 -21.58 -15.64 15.93
CA ARG A 230 -20.88 -15.37 14.67
C ARG A 230 -20.87 -13.88 14.36
N PHE A 231 -19.67 -13.33 14.08
CA PHE A 231 -19.48 -11.96 13.58
C PHE A 231 -19.45 -11.91 12.06
N ILE A 232 -18.70 -12.81 11.45
CA ILE A 232 -18.47 -12.84 10.00
C ILE A 232 -18.29 -14.28 9.51
N CYS A 233 -18.67 -14.52 8.28
CA CYS A 233 -18.50 -15.78 7.59
C CYS A 233 -18.03 -15.49 6.15
N MET A 234 -17.00 -16.14 5.70
CA MET A 234 -16.46 -16.01 4.35
C MET A 234 -16.18 -17.39 3.75
N ARG A 235 -16.41 -17.51 2.45
CA ARG A 235 -16.17 -18.74 1.69
C ARG A 235 -15.14 -18.47 0.60
N GLY A 236 -14.25 -19.42 0.37
CA GLY A 236 -13.22 -19.32 -0.66
C GLY A 236 -12.17 -20.39 -0.56
N ALA A 237 -11.14 -20.30 -1.38
CA ALA A 237 -10.02 -21.22 -1.35
C ALA A 237 -9.19 -21.00 -0.08
N LEU A 238 -8.94 -22.08 0.65
CA LEU A 238 -8.08 -22.17 1.82
C LEU A 238 -6.82 -22.95 1.47
N LEU A 239 -5.68 -22.49 1.94
CA LEU A 239 -4.40 -23.19 1.84
C LEU A 239 -3.89 -23.51 3.25
N CYS A 240 -3.68 -24.79 3.55
CA CYS A 240 -2.97 -25.22 4.74
C CYS A 240 -1.47 -25.03 4.57
N THR A 241 -0.81 -24.49 5.60
CA THR A 241 0.64 -24.28 5.63
C THR A 241 1.23 -24.89 6.89
N HIS A 242 2.55 -25.08 6.92
CA HIS A 242 3.26 -25.61 8.09
C HIS A 242 3.13 -24.74 9.36
N PHE A 243 2.68 -23.51 9.23
CA PHE A 243 2.47 -22.58 10.35
C PHE A 243 0.99 -22.25 10.61
N GLY A 244 0.08 -22.59 9.68
CA GLY A 244 -1.33 -22.25 9.84
C GLY A 244 -2.10 -22.19 8.54
N LEU A 245 -3.02 -21.25 8.43
CA LEU A 245 -3.96 -21.11 7.33
C LEU A 245 -3.64 -19.88 6.48
N SER A 246 -3.64 -20.06 5.16
CA SER A 246 -3.46 -19.03 4.15
C SER A 246 -4.49 -19.23 3.03
N GLY A 247 -4.26 -18.63 1.89
CA GLY A 247 -5.21 -18.63 0.77
C GLY A 247 -6.23 -17.49 0.87
N PRO A 248 -6.98 -17.22 -0.20
CA PRO A 248 -7.87 -16.07 -0.29
C PRO A 248 -8.79 -15.91 0.93
N VAL A 249 -9.51 -16.95 1.32
CA VAL A 249 -10.50 -16.86 2.41
C VAL A 249 -9.85 -16.55 3.77
N ALA A 250 -8.66 -17.10 4.04
CA ALA A 250 -7.93 -16.82 5.29
C ALA A 250 -7.39 -15.38 5.32
N LEU A 251 -6.87 -14.92 4.20
CA LEU A 251 -6.37 -13.56 4.07
C LEU A 251 -7.49 -12.52 4.18
N ASP A 252 -8.61 -12.76 3.52
CA ASP A 252 -9.76 -11.84 3.54
C ASP A 252 -10.40 -11.73 4.92
N ILE A 253 -10.57 -12.86 5.63
CA ILE A 253 -11.18 -12.89 6.96
C ILE A 253 -10.24 -12.38 8.06
N SER A 254 -8.93 -12.36 7.82
CA SER A 254 -7.90 -12.05 8.82
C SER A 254 -8.13 -10.69 9.51
N ARG A 255 -8.55 -9.65 8.78
CA ARG A 255 -8.83 -8.32 9.34
C ARG A 255 -9.91 -8.37 10.43
N HIS A 256 -10.93 -9.19 10.25
CA HIS A 256 -12.01 -9.33 11.22
C HIS A 256 -11.55 -10.07 12.48
N PHE A 257 -10.71 -11.07 12.29
CA PHE A 257 -10.08 -11.81 13.39
C PHE A 257 -9.14 -10.90 14.20
N THR A 258 -8.24 -10.16 13.53
CA THR A 258 -7.29 -9.27 14.21
C THR A 258 -7.97 -8.10 14.92
N MET A 259 -9.03 -7.53 14.35
CA MET A 259 -9.83 -6.50 15.00
C MET A 259 -10.51 -7.03 16.26
N HIS A 260 -11.11 -8.22 16.20
CA HIS A 260 -11.80 -8.82 17.35
C HIS A 260 -10.83 -9.18 18.47
N HIS A 261 -9.64 -9.70 18.14
CA HIS A 261 -8.60 -9.97 19.15
C HIS A 261 -8.06 -8.69 19.78
N ALA A 262 -7.94 -7.60 19.03
CA ALA A 262 -7.52 -6.31 19.56
C ALA A 262 -8.56 -5.68 20.52
N ASP A 263 -9.82 -6.12 20.46
CA ASP A 263 -10.89 -5.68 21.38
C ASP A 263 -10.88 -6.43 22.72
N ASN A 264 -10.26 -7.62 22.75
CA ASN A 264 -10.32 -8.53 23.88
C ASN A 264 -8.97 -8.67 24.63
N ASN A 265 -7.94 -7.96 24.21
CA ASN A 265 -6.64 -7.80 24.88
C ASN A 265 -6.40 -6.33 25.26
#